data_743e61514722f5ef621b17ecc87fd4d9
#
_entry.id   743e61514722f5ef621b17ecc87fd4d9
#
_cell.length_a   1.000
_cell.length_b   1.000
_cell.length_c   1.000
_cell.angle_alpha   90.00
_cell.angle_beta   90.00
_cell.angle_gamma   90.00
#
_symmetry.space_group_name_H-M   'P 1'
#
loop_
_entity.id
_entity.type
_entity.pdbx_description
1 polymer ?
#
loop_
_entity_poly.entity_id
_entity_poly.type
_entity_poly.pdbx_seq_one_letter_code
_entity_poly.pdbx_strand_id
1 'polypeptide(L)'
;MSATARTTPQQDHVDKKLRECFAELPDLDMDVEGIVERIQGIERRLRLTMEETLEEHGLSYGEWKLLRVLRRAPDRTSTPGELSSQLELSSGAMTNRLDRLEHTGLVKRHPDPTDRRGVRVELTEAGNAAWIESTNTQAIKEALVAGALTKPEQHQLNGLLRKLMLAFEHADGR
;
A
#
# COMPACT_ATOMS: atom_id res chain seq x y z
N MET A 1 -17.81 32.06 35.16
CA MET A 1 -16.50 32.18 34.49
C MET A 1 -15.88 30.81 34.47
N SER A 2 -16.09 30.04 33.38
CA SER A 2 -15.53 28.70 33.25
C SER A 2 -14.15 28.82 32.60
N ALA A 3 -13.13 28.43 33.35
CA ALA A 3 -11.77 28.32 32.85
C ALA A 3 -11.69 27.12 31.92
N THR A 4 -11.56 27.35 30.64
CA THR A 4 -11.22 26.31 29.64
C THR A 4 -9.83 25.80 29.96
N ALA A 5 -9.77 24.60 30.54
CA ALA A 5 -8.51 23.89 30.74
C ALA A 5 -7.83 23.72 29.35
N ARG A 6 -6.74 24.44 29.12
CA ARG A 6 -5.85 24.21 27.97
C ARG A 6 -5.22 22.85 28.19
N THR A 7 -5.76 21.82 27.57
CA THR A 7 -5.08 20.51 27.48
C THR A 7 -3.79 20.75 26.72
N THR A 8 -2.65 20.55 27.37
CA THR A 8 -1.34 20.58 26.70
C THR A 8 -1.41 19.59 25.54
N PRO A 9 -1.06 19.97 24.30
CA PRO A 9 -1.06 19.03 23.18
C PRO A 9 -0.22 17.82 23.52
N GLN A 10 -0.79 16.63 23.38
CA GLN A 10 -0.08 15.38 23.61
C GLN A 10 1.05 15.30 22.58
N GLN A 11 2.30 15.17 23.05
CA GLN A 11 3.49 15.13 22.20
C GLN A 11 3.81 13.70 21.80
N ASP A 12 4.15 13.50 20.53
CA ASP A 12 4.68 12.26 20.02
C ASP A 12 6.23 12.27 19.92
N HIS A 13 6.81 11.17 19.44
CA HIS A 13 8.27 11.04 19.29
C HIS A 13 8.84 12.01 18.23
N VAL A 14 8.03 12.43 17.26
CA VAL A 14 8.44 13.38 16.21
C VAL A 14 8.65 14.75 16.83
N ASP A 15 7.81 15.19 17.78
CA ASP A 15 7.98 16.46 18.46
C ASP A 15 9.32 16.55 19.22
N LYS A 16 9.77 15.42 19.77
CA LYS A 16 11.09 15.35 20.43
C LYS A 16 12.21 15.45 19.40
N LYS A 17 12.14 14.65 18.32
CA LYS A 17 13.12 14.63 17.24
C LYS A 17 13.26 16.01 16.59
N LEU A 18 12.16 16.68 16.31
CA LEU A 18 12.16 18.02 15.71
C LEU A 18 12.88 19.06 16.58
N ARG A 19 12.66 19.01 17.91
CA ARG A 19 13.37 19.92 18.82
C ARG A 19 14.88 19.71 18.81
N GLU A 20 15.33 18.45 18.74
CA GLU A 20 16.74 18.10 18.65
C GLU A 20 17.35 18.57 17.32
N CYS A 21 16.69 18.31 16.19
CA CYS A 21 17.14 18.75 14.86
C CYS A 21 17.16 20.29 14.73
N PHE A 22 16.14 20.97 15.27
CA PHE A 22 16.02 22.43 15.17
C PHE A 22 17.12 23.16 15.95
N ALA A 23 17.64 22.55 17.01
CA ALA A 23 18.80 23.08 17.75
C ALA A 23 20.07 23.14 16.89
N GLU A 24 20.20 22.24 15.90
CA GLU A 24 21.35 22.17 14.99
C GLU A 24 21.07 22.91 13.66
N LEU A 25 19.83 22.93 13.21
CA LEU A 25 19.40 23.49 11.91
C LEU A 25 18.20 24.47 12.09
N PRO A 26 18.44 25.68 12.61
CA PRO A 26 17.37 26.61 12.99
C PRO A 26 16.57 27.18 11.80
N ASP A 27 17.06 27.06 10.58
CA ASP A 27 16.39 27.55 9.36
C ASP A 27 15.34 26.56 8.81
N LEU A 28 15.18 25.36 9.40
CA LEU A 28 14.16 24.40 8.98
C LEU A 28 12.76 24.87 9.42
N ASP A 29 11.78 24.65 8.54
CA ASP A 29 10.37 24.84 8.86
C ASP A 29 9.85 23.64 9.67
N MET A 30 9.62 23.84 10.96
CA MET A 30 9.17 22.82 11.90
C MET A 30 7.83 22.18 11.51
N ASP A 31 6.92 22.94 10.90
CA ASP A 31 5.62 22.42 10.46
C ASP A 31 5.78 21.50 9.25
N VAL A 32 6.62 21.90 8.29
CA VAL A 32 6.93 21.09 7.11
C VAL A 32 7.62 19.78 7.52
N GLU A 33 8.68 19.86 8.31
CA GLU A 33 9.40 18.70 8.80
C GLU A 33 8.50 17.78 9.64
N GLY A 34 7.63 18.36 10.47
CA GLY A 34 6.66 17.59 11.26
C GLY A 34 5.65 16.83 10.40
N ILE A 35 5.18 17.39 9.30
CA ILE A 35 4.31 16.74 8.32
C ILE A 35 5.05 15.59 7.66
N VAL A 36 6.25 15.81 7.15
CA VAL A 36 7.05 14.82 6.42
C VAL A 36 7.39 13.64 7.33
N GLU A 37 7.90 13.88 8.52
CA GLU A 37 8.28 12.83 9.48
C GLU A 37 7.07 11.98 9.91
N ARG A 38 5.91 12.59 10.14
CA ARG A 38 4.69 11.86 10.51
C ARG A 38 4.15 11.03 9.35
N ILE A 39 4.16 11.55 8.12
CA ILE A 39 3.77 10.80 6.93
C ILE A 39 4.67 9.56 6.76
N GLN A 40 5.98 9.72 6.86
CA GLN A 40 6.95 8.62 6.76
C GLN A 40 6.79 7.59 7.89
N GLY A 41 6.53 8.06 9.11
CA GLY A 41 6.28 7.20 10.27
C GLY A 41 5.01 6.36 10.11
N ILE A 42 3.93 6.97 9.63
CA ILE A 42 2.66 6.30 9.34
C ILE A 42 2.81 5.31 8.18
N GLU A 43 3.46 5.72 7.08
CA GLU A 43 3.74 4.84 5.93
C GLU A 43 4.48 3.58 6.36
N ARG A 44 5.56 3.74 7.13
CA ARG A 44 6.35 2.61 7.65
C ARG A 44 5.49 1.65 8.47
N ARG A 45 4.63 2.18 9.35
CA ARG A 45 3.74 1.35 10.16
C ARG A 45 2.72 0.60 9.34
N LEU A 46 2.08 1.26 8.37
CA LEU A 46 1.12 0.64 7.47
C LEU A 46 1.78 -0.46 6.62
N ARG A 47 3.00 -0.20 6.14
CA ARG A 47 3.76 -1.19 5.37
C ARG A 47 4.09 -2.43 6.20
N LEU A 48 4.59 -2.27 7.42
CA LEU A 48 4.88 -3.39 8.32
C LEU A 48 3.61 -4.21 8.62
N THR A 49 2.49 -3.53 8.91
CA THR A 49 1.20 -4.21 9.14
C THR A 49 0.73 -4.98 7.92
N MET A 50 0.99 -4.46 6.71
CA MET A 50 0.67 -5.15 5.45
C MET A 50 1.57 -6.37 5.25
N GLU A 51 2.88 -6.25 5.50
CA GLU A 51 3.84 -7.36 5.41
C GLU A 51 3.46 -8.49 6.38
N GLU A 52 3.16 -8.17 7.65
CA GLU A 52 2.68 -9.12 8.66
C GLU A 52 1.38 -9.82 8.20
N THR A 53 0.40 -9.06 7.69
CA THR A 53 -0.86 -9.61 7.19
C THR A 53 -0.64 -10.59 6.04
N LEU A 54 0.21 -10.23 5.08
CA LEU A 54 0.48 -11.07 3.93
C LEU A 54 1.24 -12.33 4.31
N GLU A 55 2.16 -12.25 5.27
CA GLU A 55 2.86 -13.42 5.82
C GLU A 55 1.90 -14.41 6.47
N GLU A 56 0.91 -13.92 7.25
CA GLU A 56 -0.18 -14.74 7.83
C GLU A 56 -0.97 -15.52 6.75
N HIS A 57 -1.06 -14.97 5.52
CA HIS A 57 -1.75 -15.57 4.37
C HIS A 57 -0.79 -16.28 3.38
N GLY A 58 0.48 -16.42 3.72
CA GLY A 58 1.48 -17.08 2.87
C GLY A 58 1.81 -16.33 1.57
N LEU A 59 1.57 -15.02 1.53
CA LEU A 59 1.79 -14.16 0.37
C LEU A 59 2.91 -13.16 0.64
N SER A 60 3.69 -12.85 -0.38
CA SER A 60 4.50 -11.63 -0.41
C SER A 60 3.68 -10.45 -0.97
N TYR A 61 4.10 -9.23 -0.66
CA TYR A 61 3.46 -8.03 -1.22
C TYR A 61 3.46 -8.00 -2.75
N GLY A 62 4.53 -8.52 -3.38
CA GLY A 62 4.59 -8.63 -4.83
C GLY A 62 3.61 -9.63 -5.42
N GLU A 63 3.38 -10.75 -4.76
CA GLU A 63 2.39 -11.76 -5.15
C GLU A 63 0.97 -11.23 -4.97
N TRP A 64 0.69 -10.59 -3.84
CA TRP A 64 -0.60 -9.94 -3.60
C TRP A 64 -0.94 -8.88 -4.67
N LYS A 65 0.06 -8.06 -5.08
CA LYS A 65 -0.12 -7.09 -6.19
C LYS A 65 -0.44 -7.80 -7.51
N LEU A 66 0.23 -8.92 -7.79
CA LEU A 66 -0.01 -9.70 -9.00
C LEU A 66 -1.43 -10.30 -9.01
N LEU A 67 -1.86 -10.93 -7.92
CA LEU A 67 -3.23 -11.43 -7.80
C LEU A 67 -4.27 -10.31 -7.97
N ARG A 68 -4.00 -9.10 -7.44
CA ARG A 68 -4.85 -7.92 -7.63
C ARG A 68 -4.99 -7.51 -9.10
N VAL A 69 -3.90 -7.54 -9.85
CA VAL A 69 -3.91 -7.21 -11.29
C VAL A 69 -4.72 -8.25 -12.05
N LEU A 70 -4.47 -9.54 -11.84
CA LEU A 70 -5.23 -10.62 -12.48
C LEU A 70 -6.72 -10.56 -12.15
N ARG A 71 -7.07 -10.27 -10.90
CA ARG A 71 -8.47 -10.15 -10.47
C ARG A 71 -9.24 -9.05 -11.23
N ARG A 72 -8.54 -8.01 -11.68
CA ARG A 72 -9.11 -6.88 -12.44
C ARG A 72 -9.05 -7.08 -13.95
N ALA A 73 -8.28 -8.05 -14.41
CA ALA A 73 -8.15 -8.35 -15.83
C ALA A 73 -9.45 -8.99 -16.37
N PRO A 74 -9.75 -8.83 -17.68
CA PRO A 74 -10.85 -9.55 -18.33
C PRO A 74 -10.70 -11.05 -18.10
N ASP A 75 -11.81 -11.71 -17.78
CA ASP A 75 -11.87 -13.15 -17.48
C ASP A 75 -10.84 -13.62 -16.44
N ARG A 76 -10.29 -12.69 -15.64
CA ARG A 76 -9.22 -12.91 -14.66
C ARG A 76 -7.95 -13.54 -15.28
N THR A 77 -7.68 -13.22 -16.54
CA THR A 77 -6.51 -13.74 -17.27
C THR A 77 -5.68 -12.59 -17.86
N SER A 78 -4.37 -12.84 -17.98
CA SER A 78 -3.44 -11.91 -18.62
C SER A 78 -2.20 -12.67 -19.13
N THR A 79 -1.38 -12.04 -19.94
CA THR A 79 -0.08 -12.60 -20.34
C THR A 79 1.01 -12.20 -19.36
N PRO A 80 2.11 -12.99 -19.21
CA PRO A 80 3.26 -12.60 -18.39
C PRO A 80 3.86 -11.25 -18.79
N GLY A 81 3.84 -10.92 -20.10
CA GLY A 81 4.33 -9.65 -20.62
C GLY A 81 3.50 -8.45 -20.14
N GLU A 82 2.15 -8.54 -20.24
CA GLU A 82 1.23 -7.51 -19.74
C GLU A 82 1.38 -7.32 -18.23
N LEU A 83 1.47 -8.43 -17.47
CA LEU A 83 1.68 -8.39 -16.02
C LEU A 83 3.03 -7.74 -15.67
N SER A 84 4.10 -8.04 -16.41
CA SER A 84 5.41 -7.43 -16.23
C SER A 84 5.36 -5.91 -16.46
N SER A 85 4.68 -5.48 -17.52
CA SER A 85 4.51 -4.05 -17.84
C SER A 85 3.71 -3.32 -16.76
N GLN A 86 2.56 -3.88 -16.33
CA GLN A 86 1.70 -3.24 -15.32
C GLN A 86 2.34 -3.18 -13.92
N LEU A 87 3.22 -4.11 -13.60
CA LEU A 87 3.89 -4.20 -12.30
C LEU A 87 5.33 -3.66 -12.32
N GLU A 88 5.78 -3.17 -13.47
CA GLU A 88 7.14 -2.65 -13.69
C GLU A 88 8.23 -3.66 -13.27
N LEU A 89 8.05 -4.92 -13.69
CA LEU A 89 8.94 -6.02 -13.35
C LEU A 89 9.73 -6.51 -14.55
N SER A 90 10.96 -6.96 -14.29
CA SER A 90 11.69 -7.75 -15.27
C SER A 90 11.01 -9.10 -15.53
N SER A 91 11.23 -9.69 -16.72
CA SER A 91 10.69 -10.99 -17.08
C SER A 91 11.12 -12.10 -16.11
N GLY A 92 12.35 -12.08 -15.62
CA GLY A 92 12.84 -13.03 -14.64
C GLY A 92 12.13 -12.91 -13.29
N ALA A 93 11.92 -11.68 -12.79
CA ALA A 93 11.18 -11.46 -11.54
C ALA A 93 9.71 -11.89 -11.68
N MET A 94 9.09 -11.65 -12.83
CA MET A 94 7.74 -12.12 -13.13
C MET A 94 7.65 -13.65 -13.14
N THR A 95 8.56 -14.30 -13.86
CA THR A 95 8.61 -15.78 -13.93
C THR A 95 8.69 -16.38 -12.53
N ASN A 96 9.63 -15.94 -11.69
CA ASN A 96 9.79 -16.44 -10.33
C ASN A 96 8.52 -16.27 -9.48
N ARG A 97 7.82 -15.15 -9.60
CA ARG A 97 6.55 -14.93 -8.87
C ARG A 97 5.44 -15.85 -9.37
N LEU A 98 5.31 -15.99 -10.68
CA LEU A 98 4.32 -16.85 -11.28
C LEU A 98 4.56 -18.32 -10.92
N ASP A 99 5.83 -18.77 -10.88
CA ASP A 99 6.19 -20.14 -10.49
C ASP A 99 5.76 -20.43 -9.05
N ARG A 100 5.98 -19.49 -8.13
CA ARG A 100 5.54 -19.64 -6.74
C ARG A 100 4.02 -19.66 -6.61
N LEU A 101 3.32 -18.76 -7.26
CA LEU A 101 1.85 -18.71 -7.23
C LEU A 101 1.22 -19.93 -7.89
N GLU A 102 1.81 -20.46 -8.95
CA GLU A 102 1.36 -21.70 -9.59
C GLU A 102 1.63 -22.93 -8.70
N HIS A 103 2.81 -22.99 -8.07
CA HIS A 103 3.14 -24.05 -7.11
C HIS A 103 2.16 -24.10 -5.93
N THR A 104 1.69 -22.94 -5.47
CA THR A 104 0.67 -22.83 -4.41
C THR A 104 -0.77 -22.95 -4.92
N GLY A 105 -0.97 -23.11 -6.22
CA GLY A 105 -2.29 -23.27 -6.83
C GLY A 105 -3.12 -22.00 -6.91
N LEU A 106 -2.52 -20.82 -6.68
CA LEU A 106 -3.23 -19.52 -6.70
C LEU A 106 -3.40 -18.95 -8.12
N VAL A 107 -2.58 -19.40 -9.05
CA VAL A 107 -2.72 -19.13 -10.50
C VAL A 107 -2.53 -20.43 -11.28
N LYS A 108 -2.95 -20.42 -12.55
CA LYS A 108 -2.68 -21.47 -13.53
C LYS A 108 -2.13 -20.85 -14.81
N ARG A 109 -1.25 -21.60 -15.49
CA ARG A 109 -0.78 -21.24 -16.84
C ARG A 109 -1.43 -22.15 -17.87
N HIS A 110 -1.85 -21.56 -19.00
CA HIS A 110 -2.35 -22.29 -20.15
C HIS A 110 -1.70 -21.78 -21.45
N PRO A 111 -1.68 -22.60 -22.51
CA PRO A 111 -1.35 -22.10 -23.84
C PRO A 111 -2.30 -20.95 -24.25
N ASP A 112 -1.77 -19.91 -24.88
CA ASP A 112 -2.62 -18.85 -25.44
C ASP A 112 -3.36 -19.38 -26.66
N PRO A 113 -4.70 -19.27 -26.72
CA PRO A 113 -5.49 -19.77 -27.86
C PRO A 113 -5.23 -18.99 -29.15
N THR A 114 -4.69 -17.78 -29.06
CA THR A 114 -4.43 -16.90 -30.20
C THR A 114 -2.96 -16.87 -30.62
N ASP A 115 -2.04 -17.27 -29.74
CA ASP A 115 -0.60 -17.36 -30.02
C ASP A 115 -0.05 -18.71 -29.59
N ARG A 116 0.34 -19.56 -30.55
CA ARG A 116 0.90 -20.91 -30.31
C ARG A 116 2.16 -20.93 -29.43
N ARG A 117 2.83 -19.80 -29.28
CA ARG A 117 4.03 -19.65 -28.43
C ARG A 117 3.71 -18.88 -27.13
N GLY A 118 2.51 -18.35 -27.04
CA GLY A 118 2.04 -17.55 -25.93
C GLY A 118 1.58 -18.41 -24.74
N VAL A 119 1.68 -17.80 -23.57
CA VAL A 119 1.14 -18.35 -22.31
C VAL A 119 0.20 -17.33 -21.70
N ARG A 120 -0.93 -17.78 -21.23
CA ARG A 120 -1.86 -17.01 -20.40
C ARG A 120 -1.82 -17.48 -18.97
N VAL A 121 -1.94 -16.54 -18.06
CA VAL A 121 -2.01 -16.77 -16.61
C VAL A 121 -3.43 -16.46 -16.16
N GLU A 122 -4.05 -17.41 -15.52
CA GLU A 122 -5.40 -17.31 -14.95
C GLU A 122 -5.35 -17.29 -13.44
N LEU A 123 -6.13 -16.40 -12.82
CA LEU A 123 -6.36 -16.39 -11.38
C LEU A 123 -7.32 -17.54 -11.02
N THR A 124 -6.90 -18.45 -10.16
CA THR A 124 -7.78 -19.51 -9.65
C THR A 124 -8.79 -18.98 -8.62
N GLU A 125 -9.83 -19.76 -8.31
CA GLU A 125 -10.73 -19.42 -7.21
C GLU A 125 -9.99 -19.39 -5.87
N ALA A 126 -9.00 -20.26 -5.66
CA ALA A 126 -8.14 -20.24 -4.48
C ALA A 126 -7.32 -18.93 -4.41
N GLY A 127 -6.75 -18.49 -5.53
CA GLY A 127 -6.03 -17.22 -5.61
C GLY A 127 -6.92 -16.00 -5.36
N ASN A 128 -8.15 -16.03 -5.88
CA ASN A 128 -9.14 -14.98 -5.62
C ASN A 128 -9.55 -14.94 -4.13
N ALA A 129 -9.78 -16.11 -3.52
CA ALA A 129 -10.10 -16.22 -2.09
C ALA A 129 -8.94 -15.69 -1.22
N ALA A 130 -7.70 -16.14 -1.47
CA ALA A 130 -6.52 -15.70 -0.74
C ALA A 130 -6.33 -14.16 -0.81
N TRP A 131 -6.57 -13.57 -2.00
CA TRP A 131 -6.52 -12.11 -2.15
C TRP A 131 -7.61 -11.40 -1.35
N ILE A 132 -8.86 -11.91 -1.35
CA ILE A 132 -9.99 -11.33 -0.61
C ILE A 132 -9.73 -11.41 0.90
N GLU A 133 -9.32 -12.58 1.40
CA GLU A 133 -9.09 -12.82 2.82
C GLU A 133 -7.96 -11.93 3.36
N SER A 134 -6.82 -11.88 2.67
CA SER A 134 -5.71 -11.00 3.07
C SER A 134 -6.11 -9.52 3.03
N THR A 135 -6.89 -9.10 2.03
CA THR A 135 -7.39 -7.73 1.92
C THR A 135 -8.36 -7.38 3.05
N ASN A 136 -9.26 -8.28 3.42
CA ASN A 136 -10.19 -8.08 4.53
C ASN A 136 -9.46 -8.00 5.88
N THR A 137 -8.48 -8.88 6.12
CA THR A 137 -7.63 -8.83 7.32
C THR A 137 -6.91 -7.49 7.42
N GLN A 138 -6.31 -7.03 6.31
CA GLN A 138 -5.64 -5.73 6.26
C GLN A 138 -6.60 -4.56 6.52
N ALA A 139 -7.80 -4.59 5.94
CA ALA A 139 -8.80 -3.54 6.15
C ALA A 139 -9.21 -3.40 7.63
N ILE A 140 -9.29 -4.51 8.37
CA ILE A 140 -9.56 -4.48 9.82
C ILE A 140 -8.40 -3.79 10.57
N LYS A 141 -7.15 -4.14 10.24
CA LYS A 141 -5.96 -3.52 10.85
C LYS A 141 -5.87 -2.02 10.53
N GLU A 142 -6.17 -1.62 9.28
CA GLU A 142 -6.21 -0.22 8.85
C GLU A 142 -7.33 0.58 9.55
N ALA A 143 -8.48 -0.05 9.80
CA ALA A 143 -9.57 0.58 10.54
C ALA A 143 -9.18 0.94 11.98
N LEU A 144 -8.29 0.17 12.62
CA LEU A 144 -7.74 0.49 13.94
C LEU A 144 -6.87 1.75 13.92
N VAL A 145 -6.10 1.95 12.85
CA VAL A 145 -5.28 3.17 12.67
C VAL A 145 -6.19 4.39 12.52
N ALA A 146 -7.23 4.28 11.69
CA ALA A 146 -8.22 5.35 11.49
C ALA A 146 -9.10 5.59 12.74
N GLY A 147 -9.23 4.58 13.60
CA GLY A 147 -10.01 4.64 14.85
C GLY A 147 -9.49 5.64 15.89
N ALA A 148 -8.26 6.11 15.77
CA ALA A 148 -7.71 7.20 16.57
C ALA A 148 -8.36 8.57 16.26
N LEU A 149 -9.11 8.68 15.14
CA LEU A 149 -9.71 9.91 14.64
C LEU A 149 -11.24 9.79 14.62
N THR A 150 -11.92 10.87 14.99
CA THR A 150 -13.36 10.99 14.76
C THR A 150 -13.67 11.08 13.26
N LYS A 151 -14.92 10.82 12.87
CA LYS A 151 -15.33 10.91 11.45
C LYS A 151 -15.06 12.27 10.80
N PRO A 152 -15.35 13.42 11.44
CA PRO A 152 -14.95 14.74 10.90
C PRO A 152 -13.44 14.88 10.69
N GLU A 153 -12.63 14.42 11.66
CA GLU A 153 -11.16 14.46 11.54
C GLU A 153 -10.64 13.58 10.41
N GLN A 154 -11.22 12.38 10.21
CA GLN A 154 -10.91 11.51 9.06
C GLN A 154 -11.19 12.22 7.72
N HIS A 155 -12.34 12.91 7.59
CA HIS A 155 -12.68 13.69 6.39
C HIS A 155 -11.72 14.87 6.17
N GLN A 156 -11.37 15.58 7.23
CA GLN A 156 -10.42 16.68 7.17
C GLN A 156 -9.03 16.22 6.74
N LEU A 157 -8.52 15.16 7.36
CA LEU A 157 -7.22 14.57 7.01
C LEU A 157 -7.19 14.09 5.55
N ASN A 158 -8.23 13.38 5.09
CA ASN A 158 -8.34 12.96 3.69
C ASN A 158 -8.32 14.16 2.72
N GLY A 159 -8.97 15.26 3.09
CA GLY A 159 -8.94 16.50 2.31
C GLY A 159 -7.55 17.11 2.20
N LEU A 160 -6.79 17.13 3.29
CA LEU A 160 -5.42 17.64 3.34
C LEU A 160 -4.45 16.74 2.55
N LEU A 161 -4.52 15.44 2.76
CA LEU A 161 -3.69 14.47 2.03
C LEU A 161 -3.96 14.50 0.52
N ARG A 162 -5.23 14.67 0.09
CA ARG A 162 -5.57 14.84 -1.33
C ARG A 162 -4.92 16.06 -1.94
N LYS A 163 -4.86 17.20 -1.22
CA LYS A 163 -4.18 18.42 -1.71
C LYS A 163 -2.69 18.15 -1.95
N LEU A 164 -2.02 17.42 -1.03
CA LEU A 164 -0.62 17.06 -1.20
C LEU A 164 -0.43 16.12 -2.41
N MET A 165 -1.27 15.10 -2.57
CA MET A 165 -1.20 14.17 -3.71
C MET A 165 -1.37 14.89 -5.05
N LEU A 166 -2.36 15.79 -5.16
CA LEU A 166 -2.57 16.59 -6.38
C LEU A 166 -1.37 17.49 -6.71
N ALA A 167 -0.68 18.03 -5.70
CA ALA A 167 0.54 18.83 -5.93
C ALA A 167 1.66 17.99 -6.54
N PHE A 168 1.85 16.75 -6.10
CA PHE A 168 2.82 15.81 -6.69
C PHE A 168 2.42 15.38 -8.11
N GLU A 169 1.14 15.04 -8.33
CA GLU A 169 0.64 14.67 -9.66
C GLU A 169 0.86 15.79 -10.69
N HIS A 170 0.59 17.05 -10.32
CA HIS A 170 0.85 18.21 -11.18
C HIS A 170 2.36 18.40 -11.44
N ALA A 171 3.22 18.19 -10.44
CA ALA A 171 4.67 18.29 -10.61
C ALA A 171 5.23 17.20 -11.53
N ASP A 172 4.65 16.00 -11.49
CA ASP A 172 5.01 14.85 -12.33
C ASP A 172 4.42 14.93 -13.75
N GLY A 173 3.61 15.95 -14.07
CA GLY A 173 2.95 16.12 -15.36
C GLY A 173 1.81 15.11 -15.63
N ARG A 174 1.17 14.60 -14.58
CA ARG A 174 0.03 13.67 -14.65
C ARG A 174 -1.30 14.39 -14.44
#